data_52fb2f9eb2f4b94dd7ec5aac7ea05035
#
_entry.id   52fb2f9eb2f4b94dd7ec5aac7ea05035
#
_cell.length_a   1.000
_cell.length_b   1.000
_cell.length_c   1.000
_cell.angle_alpha   90.00
_cell.angle_beta   90.00
_cell.angle_gamma   90.00
#
_symmetry.space_group_name_H-M   'P 1'
#
loop_
_entity.id
_entity.type
_entity.pdbx_description
1 polymer ?
#
loop_
_entity_poly.entity_id
_entity_poly.type
_entity_poly.pdbx_seq_one_letter_code
_entity_poly.pdbx_strand_id
1 'polypeptide(L)'
;MITGTPVIRLYWKAQEIEALERGELLGRCKGYARTLGNLPNNYLHTEDLASYAQTLAQELGISCEIYGDQKLEELGCGALLAVNQGSRREAAMVVLRYEGAPGTDWTALVGKGLMFDAGGYHLKSIDGMKYDMCGAAEMLEMLEYLVTQKVEKNVMAVLMLAENVISPDAVKMGDVITTLAGKTVEVYNTDAEGRLVLCDGITFAQRMGARTVIDLATLTYSAQSALGDQVVALFGNDREALRSWEETAEQTGEYYWQLPMGPIYHRMIEWSICADFANYAPGRGAGASVAACFLENFVEEGTQWIHLDMVGPSVVRKETDEMAEGASGACMSTLAAYLTR
;
A
#
# COMPACT_ATOMS: atom_id res chain seq x y z
N MET A 1 -22.98 -30.38 11.16
CA MET A 1 -21.93 -30.10 10.16
C MET A 1 -22.62 -29.91 8.82
N ILE A 2 -22.62 -28.70 8.28
CA ILE A 2 -23.12 -28.43 6.92
C ILE A 2 -21.98 -28.80 5.99
N THR A 3 -22.08 -29.96 5.34
CA THR A 3 -21.07 -30.51 4.43
C THR A 3 -21.41 -30.19 2.98
N GLY A 4 -21.62 -28.95 2.65
CA GLY A 4 -21.83 -28.49 1.28
C GLY A 4 -21.56 -27.01 1.14
N THR A 5 -20.78 -26.62 0.15
CA THR A 5 -20.62 -25.22 -0.23
C THR A 5 -22.00 -24.71 -0.63
N PRO A 6 -22.54 -23.64 -0.01
CA PRO A 6 -23.83 -23.09 -0.39
C PRO A 6 -23.75 -22.61 -1.85
N VAL A 7 -24.64 -23.11 -2.68
CA VAL A 7 -24.77 -22.65 -4.07
C VAL A 7 -25.78 -21.53 -4.07
N ILE A 8 -25.33 -20.29 -4.30
CA ILE A 8 -26.18 -19.11 -4.50
C ILE A 8 -26.46 -19.03 -6.00
N ARG A 9 -27.75 -19.03 -6.38
CA ARG A 9 -28.16 -18.79 -7.77
C ARG A 9 -28.70 -17.37 -7.88
N LEU A 10 -28.00 -16.57 -8.64
CA LEU A 10 -28.45 -15.21 -8.97
C LEU A 10 -29.21 -15.25 -10.31
N TYR A 11 -30.36 -14.61 -10.37
CA TYR A 11 -31.15 -14.43 -11.58
C TYR A 11 -31.03 -12.98 -12.00
N TRP A 12 -30.44 -12.73 -13.15
CA TRP A 12 -30.14 -11.39 -13.65
C TRP A 12 -30.74 -11.13 -15.03
N LYS A 13 -30.94 -9.86 -15.38
CA LYS A 13 -31.36 -9.50 -16.74
C LYS A 13 -30.16 -9.58 -17.68
N ALA A 14 -30.36 -10.06 -18.91
CA ALA A 14 -29.28 -10.25 -19.89
C ALA A 14 -28.46 -8.97 -20.16
N GLN A 15 -29.07 -7.80 -19.99
CA GLN A 15 -28.40 -6.49 -20.19
C GLN A 15 -27.41 -6.10 -19.09
N GLU A 16 -27.38 -6.85 -17.99
CA GLU A 16 -26.56 -6.57 -16.79
C GLU A 16 -25.48 -7.65 -16.54
N ILE A 17 -25.32 -8.61 -17.48
CA ILE A 17 -24.37 -9.73 -17.34
C ILE A 17 -22.93 -9.22 -17.15
N GLU A 18 -22.50 -8.26 -17.97
CA GLU A 18 -21.13 -7.71 -17.87
C GLU A 18 -20.86 -7.03 -16.51
N ALA A 19 -21.86 -6.35 -15.95
CA ALA A 19 -21.72 -5.75 -14.63
C ALA A 19 -21.64 -6.81 -13.52
N LEU A 20 -22.39 -7.91 -13.68
CA LEU A 20 -22.33 -9.05 -12.76
C LEU A 20 -20.96 -9.74 -12.83
N GLU A 21 -20.43 -10.01 -14.03
CA GLU A 21 -19.12 -10.62 -14.24
C GLU A 21 -17.99 -9.75 -13.66
N ARG A 22 -18.05 -8.43 -13.86
CA ARG A 22 -17.10 -7.48 -13.25
C ARG A 22 -17.19 -7.48 -11.72
N GLY A 23 -18.41 -7.52 -11.18
CA GLY A 23 -18.63 -7.59 -9.74
C GLY A 23 -18.15 -8.90 -9.13
N GLU A 24 -18.37 -10.03 -9.79
CA GLU A 24 -17.87 -11.34 -9.36
C GLU A 24 -16.34 -11.39 -9.36
N LEU A 25 -15.70 -10.89 -10.42
CA LEU A 25 -14.25 -10.81 -10.50
C LEU A 25 -13.68 -9.92 -9.39
N LEU A 26 -14.24 -8.71 -9.19
CA LEU A 26 -13.79 -7.81 -8.14
C LEU A 26 -13.96 -8.44 -6.74
N GLY A 27 -15.10 -9.09 -6.51
CA GLY A 27 -15.39 -9.80 -5.27
C GLY A 27 -14.39 -10.94 -5.01
N ARG A 28 -13.96 -11.65 -6.05
CA ARG A 28 -12.94 -12.69 -5.97
C ARG A 28 -11.57 -12.12 -5.62
N CYS A 29 -11.10 -11.11 -6.36
CA CYS A 29 -9.82 -10.44 -6.08
C CYS A 29 -9.81 -9.83 -4.66
N LYS A 30 -10.90 -9.18 -4.25
CA LYS A 30 -11.07 -8.70 -2.87
C LYS A 30 -11.02 -9.83 -1.85
N GLY A 31 -11.59 -10.99 -2.17
CA GLY A 31 -11.53 -12.20 -1.35
C GLY A 31 -10.10 -12.74 -1.18
N TYR A 32 -9.28 -12.69 -2.23
CA TYR A 32 -7.87 -13.09 -2.17
C TYR A 32 -7.04 -12.11 -1.36
N ALA A 33 -7.19 -10.80 -1.58
CA ALA A 33 -6.53 -9.78 -0.77
C ALA A 33 -6.85 -9.94 0.73
N ARG A 34 -8.11 -10.21 1.07
CA ARG A 34 -8.54 -10.51 2.45
C ARG A 34 -7.92 -11.79 2.97
N THR A 35 -7.81 -12.82 2.15
CA THR A 35 -7.18 -14.09 2.53
C THR A 35 -5.71 -13.87 2.87
N LEU A 36 -4.97 -13.16 2.04
CA LEU A 36 -3.57 -12.79 2.30
C LEU A 36 -3.44 -12.02 3.60
N GLY A 37 -4.23 -10.96 3.81
CA GLY A 37 -4.20 -10.16 5.04
C GLY A 37 -4.59 -10.96 6.30
N ASN A 38 -5.40 -12.00 6.17
CA ASN A 38 -5.81 -12.83 7.31
C ASN A 38 -4.78 -13.90 7.70
N LEU A 39 -3.85 -14.25 6.81
CA LEU A 39 -2.83 -15.23 7.13
C LEU A 39 -1.93 -14.71 8.27
N PRO A 40 -1.61 -15.55 9.26
CA PRO A 40 -0.64 -15.19 10.29
C PRO A 40 0.78 -15.19 9.72
N ASN A 41 1.64 -14.35 10.29
CA ASN A 41 3.00 -14.13 9.79
C ASN A 41 3.84 -15.41 9.65
N ASN A 42 3.62 -16.42 10.49
CA ASN A 42 4.32 -17.71 10.36
C ASN A 42 3.86 -18.59 9.18
N TYR A 43 2.89 -18.13 8.38
CA TYR A 43 2.42 -18.74 7.13
C TYR A 43 2.59 -17.82 5.93
N LEU A 44 2.81 -16.54 6.14
CA LEU A 44 2.99 -15.56 5.07
C LEU A 44 4.13 -14.61 5.42
N HIS A 45 5.32 -14.93 4.94
CA HIS A 45 6.51 -14.10 5.01
C HIS A 45 6.72 -13.29 3.73
N THR A 46 7.77 -12.49 3.67
CA THR A 46 8.14 -11.70 2.48
C THR A 46 8.33 -12.59 1.24
N GLU A 47 9.04 -13.69 1.38
CA GLU A 47 9.29 -14.66 0.32
C GLU A 47 8.03 -15.41 -0.15
N ASP A 48 7.07 -15.65 0.76
CA ASP A 48 5.82 -16.33 0.42
C ASP A 48 4.92 -15.43 -0.44
N LEU A 49 4.77 -14.15 -0.05
CA LEU A 49 4.00 -13.20 -0.85
C LEU A 49 4.68 -12.89 -2.19
N ALA A 50 6.01 -12.80 -2.22
CA ALA A 50 6.77 -12.64 -3.46
C ALA A 50 6.58 -13.84 -4.40
N SER A 51 6.59 -15.07 -3.87
CA SER A 51 6.36 -16.30 -4.64
C SER A 51 4.92 -16.39 -5.15
N TYR A 52 3.95 -15.98 -4.34
CA TYR A 52 2.55 -15.89 -4.74
C TYR A 52 2.38 -14.90 -5.90
N ALA A 53 2.95 -13.69 -5.78
CA ALA A 53 2.91 -12.67 -6.83
C ALA A 53 3.55 -13.16 -8.15
N GLN A 54 4.67 -13.90 -8.05
CA GLN A 54 5.33 -14.49 -9.22
C GLN A 54 4.44 -15.55 -9.90
N THR A 55 3.78 -16.40 -9.12
CA THR A 55 2.86 -17.41 -9.64
C THR A 55 1.67 -16.75 -10.33
N LEU A 56 1.06 -15.76 -9.68
CA LEU A 56 -0.04 -14.98 -10.24
C LEU A 56 0.36 -14.30 -11.56
N ALA A 57 1.54 -13.71 -11.62
CA ALA A 57 2.04 -13.08 -12.85
C ALA A 57 2.19 -14.10 -14.01
N GLN A 58 2.66 -15.32 -13.71
CA GLN A 58 2.74 -16.40 -14.72
C GLN A 58 1.36 -16.80 -15.23
N GLU A 59 0.38 -16.93 -14.34
CA GLU A 59 -1.01 -17.26 -14.70
C GLU A 59 -1.66 -16.16 -15.56
N LEU A 60 -1.35 -14.90 -15.25
CA LEU A 60 -1.84 -13.74 -15.98
C LEU A 60 -1.04 -13.45 -17.27
N GLY A 61 0.11 -14.06 -17.47
CA GLY A 61 0.97 -13.82 -18.63
C GLY A 61 1.63 -12.44 -18.64
N ILE A 62 1.91 -11.89 -17.45
CA ILE A 62 2.57 -10.58 -17.27
C ILE A 62 3.98 -10.75 -16.68
N SER A 63 4.79 -9.69 -16.73
CA SER A 63 6.13 -9.73 -16.14
C SER A 63 6.08 -9.55 -14.62
N CYS A 64 6.98 -10.26 -13.91
CA CYS A 64 7.23 -10.10 -12.49
C CYS A 64 8.72 -10.13 -12.23
N GLU A 65 9.23 -9.13 -11.52
CA GLU A 65 10.61 -9.06 -11.06
C GLU A 65 10.64 -8.97 -9.54
N ILE A 66 11.51 -9.76 -8.90
CA ILE A 66 11.70 -9.76 -7.45
C ILE A 66 13.11 -9.27 -7.16
N TYR A 67 13.20 -8.23 -6.35
CA TYR A 67 14.43 -7.61 -5.88
C TYR A 67 14.59 -7.96 -4.40
N GLY A 68 15.47 -8.93 -4.08
CA GLY A 68 15.88 -9.26 -2.70
C GLY A 68 17.00 -8.36 -2.22
N ASP A 69 17.51 -8.59 -1.00
CA ASP A 69 18.45 -7.71 -0.30
C ASP A 69 19.63 -7.26 -1.16
N GLN A 70 20.31 -8.18 -1.84
CA GLN A 70 21.48 -7.83 -2.68
C GLN A 70 21.12 -6.83 -3.79
N LYS A 71 20.03 -7.08 -4.52
CA LYS A 71 19.58 -6.18 -5.60
C LYS A 71 19.07 -4.85 -5.05
N LEU A 72 18.45 -4.85 -3.88
CA LEU A 72 17.98 -3.65 -3.19
C LEU A 72 19.18 -2.77 -2.76
N GLU A 73 20.27 -3.37 -2.27
CA GLU A 73 21.52 -2.67 -1.99
C GLU A 73 22.14 -2.06 -3.26
N GLU A 74 22.22 -2.83 -4.34
CA GLU A 74 22.75 -2.36 -5.63
C GLU A 74 21.94 -1.19 -6.20
N LEU A 75 20.63 -1.18 -5.98
CA LEU A 75 19.73 -0.08 -6.36
C LEU A 75 19.83 1.14 -5.44
N GLY A 76 20.21 0.93 -4.17
CA GLY A 76 20.22 1.96 -3.14
C GLY A 76 18.87 2.13 -2.42
N CYS A 77 18.06 1.07 -2.31
CA CYS A 77 16.81 1.06 -1.55
C CYS A 77 17.07 1.02 -0.03
N GLY A 78 17.80 2.00 0.47
CA GLY A 78 18.27 1.99 1.86
C GLY A 78 17.15 2.15 2.90
N ALA A 79 16.03 2.73 2.54
CA ALA A 79 14.91 2.87 3.48
C ALA A 79 14.17 1.53 3.69
N LEU A 80 13.90 0.78 2.62
CA LEU A 80 13.31 -0.57 2.71
C LEU A 80 14.24 -1.52 3.50
N LEU A 81 15.54 -1.53 3.16
CA LEU A 81 16.54 -2.37 3.83
C LEU A 81 16.69 -2.04 5.32
N ALA A 82 16.67 -0.76 5.68
CA ALA A 82 16.77 -0.34 7.09
C ALA A 82 15.57 -0.82 7.92
N VAL A 83 14.36 -0.76 7.38
CA VAL A 83 13.16 -1.28 8.06
C VAL A 83 13.29 -2.78 8.30
N ASN A 84 13.77 -3.53 7.31
CA ASN A 84 13.91 -4.99 7.39
C ASN A 84 15.16 -5.46 8.18
N GLN A 85 16.08 -4.56 8.52
CA GLN A 85 17.40 -4.89 9.07
C GLN A 85 17.37 -5.79 10.31
N GLY A 86 16.27 -5.73 11.07
CA GLY A 86 16.07 -6.57 12.26
C GLY A 86 15.56 -7.97 11.97
N SER A 87 15.05 -8.23 10.77
CA SER A 87 14.49 -9.53 10.39
C SER A 87 15.57 -10.54 10.00
N ARG A 88 15.23 -11.82 10.11
CA ARG A 88 16.02 -12.92 9.52
C ARG A 88 15.59 -13.24 8.08
N ARG A 89 14.50 -12.65 7.62
CA ARG A 89 13.97 -12.78 6.26
C ARG A 89 14.53 -11.66 5.41
N GLU A 90 14.74 -11.93 4.14
CA GLU A 90 15.10 -10.87 3.21
C GLU A 90 13.93 -9.91 2.98
N ALA A 91 14.22 -8.64 2.80
CA ALA A 91 13.26 -7.71 2.23
C ALA A 91 13.01 -8.08 0.76
N ALA A 92 11.86 -7.70 0.24
CA ALA A 92 11.62 -7.85 -1.17
C ALA A 92 10.83 -6.65 -1.73
N MET A 93 11.31 -6.11 -2.84
CA MET A 93 10.49 -5.28 -3.71
C MET A 93 10.03 -6.15 -4.88
N VAL A 94 8.72 -6.33 -5.00
CA VAL A 94 8.11 -7.15 -6.07
C VAL A 94 7.44 -6.22 -7.07
N VAL A 95 7.83 -6.32 -8.33
CA VAL A 95 7.37 -5.45 -9.41
C VAL A 95 6.69 -6.27 -10.48
N LEU A 96 5.36 -6.08 -10.61
CA LEU A 96 4.58 -6.70 -11.68
C LEU A 96 4.21 -5.63 -12.71
N ARG A 97 4.24 -5.96 -13.99
CA ARG A 97 3.93 -4.99 -15.06
C ARG A 97 2.97 -5.57 -16.09
N TYR A 98 1.88 -4.83 -16.29
CA TYR A 98 0.88 -5.07 -17.31
C TYR A 98 0.89 -3.94 -18.34
N GLU A 99 1.18 -4.26 -19.59
CA GLU A 99 1.21 -3.32 -20.70
C GLU A 99 -0.09 -3.44 -21.52
N GLY A 100 -1.17 -2.83 -21.00
CA GLY A 100 -2.49 -2.85 -21.63
C GLY A 100 -2.69 -1.79 -22.71
N ALA A 101 -1.82 -0.75 -22.76
CA ALA A 101 -1.87 0.33 -23.75
C ALA A 101 -0.45 0.77 -24.16
N PRO A 102 0.23 0.01 -25.04
CA PRO A 102 1.61 0.29 -25.43
C PRO A 102 1.80 1.73 -25.93
N GLY A 103 2.85 2.39 -25.43
CA GLY A 103 3.18 3.77 -25.81
C GLY A 103 2.46 4.86 -25.01
N THR A 104 1.66 4.51 -24.01
CA THR A 104 1.07 5.46 -23.06
C THR A 104 1.86 5.51 -21.73
N ASP A 105 1.54 6.49 -20.89
CA ASP A 105 2.14 6.63 -19.57
C ASP A 105 1.79 5.46 -18.64
N TRP A 106 2.66 5.19 -17.68
CA TRP A 106 2.47 4.16 -16.68
C TRP A 106 1.76 4.71 -15.44
N THR A 107 0.82 3.93 -14.92
CA THR A 107 0.25 4.11 -13.58
C THR A 107 0.87 3.08 -12.63
N ALA A 108 1.43 3.54 -11.53
CA ALA A 108 1.99 2.66 -10.50
C ALA A 108 1.04 2.53 -9.30
N LEU A 109 0.87 1.32 -8.84
CA LEU A 109 0.17 0.93 -7.62
C LEU A 109 1.22 0.49 -6.61
N VAL A 110 1.55 1.36 -5.65
CA VAL A 110 2.59 1.10 -4.64
C VAL A 110 1.93 0.64 -3.35
N GLY A 111 2.27 -0.57 -2.89
CA GLY A 111 1.65 -1.16 -1.72
C GLY A 111 2.60 -1.32 -0.53
N LYS A 112 2.21 -0.83 0.66
CA LYS A 112 2.89 -1.14 1.92
C LYS A 112 2.69 -2.62 2.24
N GLY A 113 3.79 -3.35 2.45
CA GLY A 113 3.82 -4.78 2.70
C GLY A 113 4.63 -5.15 3.94
N LEU A 114 4.34 -4.58 5.10
CA LEU A 114 4.94 -4.99 6.36
C LEU A 114 4.28 -6.29 6.82
N MET A 115 4.94 -7.42 6.55
CA MET A 115 4.40 -8.76 6.89
C MET A 115 4.14 -8.91 8.38
N PHE A 116 4.94 -8.23 9.20
CA PHE A 116 4.73 -8.03 10.62
C PHE A 116 5.37 -6.73 11.07
N ASP A 117 4.65 -5.92 11.86
CA ASP A 117 5.16 -4.68 12.41
C ASP A 117 5.07 -4.64 13.94
N ALA A 118 6.21 -4.83 14.58
CA ALA A 118 6.35 -4.68 16.04
C ALA A 118 6.61 -3.22 16.48
N GLY A 119 6.82 -2.31 15.53
CA GLY A 119 7.29 -0.94 15.77
C GLY A 119 8.82 -0.83 15.92
N GLY A 120 9.57 -1.95 15.76
CA GLY A 120 11.00 -1.96 16.01
C GLY A 120 11.30 -1.59 17.48
N TYR A 121 12.34 -0.79 17.73
CA TYR A 121 12.66 -0.31 19.09
C TYR A 121 11.61 0.66 19.67
N HIS A 122 10.74 1.23 18.86
CA HIS A 122 9.53 1.93 19.26
C HIS A 122 8.38 0.94 19.43
N LEU A 123 8.60 -0.08 20.27
CA LEU A 123 7.65 -1.17 20.48
C LEU A 123 6.25 -0.63 20.78
N LYS A 124 5.29 -1.11 20.02
CA LYS A 124 3.88 -0.74 20.12
C LYS A 124 3.01 -1.94 20.52
N SER A 125 1.71 -1.72 20.73
CA SER A 125 0.74 -2.82 20.75
C SER A 125 0.74 -3.51 19.39
N ILE A 126 1.03 -4.81 19.39
CA ILE A 126 1.16 -5.63 18.15
C ILE A 126 -0.13 -6.38 17.81
N ASP A 127 -1.23 -6.05 18.48
CA ASP A 127 -2.52 -6.64 18.19
C ASP A 127 -2.98 -6.25 16.77
N GLY A 128 -3.20 -7.26 15.94
CA GLY A 128 -3.57 -7.07 14.54
C GLY A 128 -2.43 -6.66 13.58
N MET A 129 -1.16 -6.69 13.99
CA MET A 129 -0.03 -6.25 13.15
C MET A 129 0.29 -7.17 11.95
N LYS A 130 -0.36 -8.31 11.83
CA LYS A 130 -0.35 -9.12 10.60
C LYS A 130 -1.06 -8.45 9.42
N TYR A 131 -1.94 -7.48 9.69
CA TYR A 131 -2.69 -6.74 8.65
C TYR A 131 -1.88 -5.59 8.03
N ASP A 132 -0.68 -5.33 8.51
CA ASP A 132 0.14 -4.21 8.06
C ASP A 132 0.74 -4.38 6.65
N MET A 133 0.33 -5.43 5.98
CA MET A 133 0.64 -5.75 4.58
C MET A 133 -0.59 -5.70 3.65
N CYS A 134 -1.76 -5.29 4.15
CA CYS A 134 -2.98 -5.22 3.35
C CYS A 134 -2.82 -4.29 2.13
N GLY A 135 -2.01 -3.22 2.24
CA GLY A 135 -1.72 -2.35 1.10
C GLY A 135 -1.09 -3.10 -0.07
N ALA A 136 -0.08 -3.93 0.20
CA ALA A 136 0.55 -4.75 -0.84
C ALA A 136 -0.40 -5.83 -1.38
N ALA A 137 -1.17 -6.48 -0.52
CA ALA A 137 -2.13 -7.50 -0.93
C ALA A 137 -3.22 -6.93 -1.85
N GLU A 138 -3.78 -5.77 -1.50
CA GLU A 138 -4.83 -5.13 -2.28
C GLU A 138 -4.31 -4.59 -3.62
N MET A 139 -3.09 -4.04 -3.67
CA MET A 139 -2.48 -3.60 -4.93
C MET A 139 -2.15 -4.77 -5.87
N LEU A 140 -1.72 -5.90 -5.32
CA LEU A 140 -1.48 -7.12 -6.09
C LEU A 140 -2.77 -7.64 -6.74
N GLU A 141 -3.80 -7.82 -5.93
CA GLU A 141 -5.09 -8.35 -6.39
C GLU A 141 -5.85 -7.35 -7.29
N MET A 142 -5.59 -6.05 -7.12
CA MET A 142 -6.09 -5.04 -8.04
C MET A 142 -5.45 -5.19 -9.42
N LEU A 143 -4.16 -5.51 -9.49
CA LEU A 143 -3.51 -5.77 -10.77
C LEU A 143 -4.11 -7.02 -11.45
N GLU A 144 -4.41 -8.11 -10.71
CA GLU A 144 -5.16 -9.26 -11.24
C GLU A 144 -6.47 -8.82 -11.87
N TYR A 145 -7.24 -7.99 -11.15
CA TYR A 145 -8.51 -7.47 -11.64
C TYR A 145 -8.33 -6.72 -12.96
N LEU A 146 -7.39 -5.78 -13.03
CA LEU A 146 -7.17 -4.93 -14.20
C LEU A 146 -6.70 -5.73 -15.43
N VAL A 147 -5.80 -6.69 -15.22
CA VAL A 147 -5.31 -7.58 -16.30
C VAL A 147 -6.44 -8.46 -16.83
N THR A 148 -7.23 -9.04 -15.94
CA THR A 148 -8.36 -9.92 -16.33
C THR A 148 -9.45 -9.15 -17.05
N GLN A 149 -9.68 -7.88 -16.66
CA GLN A 149 -10.59 -6.97 -17.36
C GLN A 149 -10.01 -6.41 -18.66
N LYS A 150 -8.74 -6.69 -18.97
CA LYS A 150 -8.02 -6.17 -20.14
C LYS A 150 -8.11 -4.65 -20.26
N VAL A 151 -7.90 -3.95 -19.14
CA VAL A 151 -7.97 -2.50 -19.09
C VAL A 151 -6.92 -1.89 -20.02
N GLU A 152 -7.33 -0.95 -20.86
CA GLU A 152 -6.44 -0.26 -21.84
C GLU A 152 -5.57 0.81 -21.13
N LYS A 153 -4.73 0.36 -20.18
CA LYS A 153 -3.76 1.18 -19.44
C LYS A 153 -2.50 0.36 -19.17
N ASN A 154 -1.36 1.06 -19.10
CA ASN A 154 -0.13 0.47 -18.58
C ASN A 154 -0.12 0.59 -17.06
N VAL A 155 -0.11 -0.53 -16.36
CA VAL A 155 -0.16 -0.56 -14.89
C VAL A 155 0.99 -1.39 -14.35
N MET A 156 1.67 -0.87 -13.32
CA MET A 156 2.63 -1.65 -12.55
C MET A 156 2.21 -1.70 -11.08
N ALA A 157 2.35 -2.86 -10.45
CA ALA A 157 2.28 -2.97 -8.99
C ALA A 157 3.71 -3.04 -8.43
N VAL A 158 3.98 -2.25 -7.40
CA VAL A 158 5.26 -2.21 -6.68
C VAL A 158 4.96 -2.51 -5.22
N LEU A 159 5.28 -3.73 -4.79
CA LEU A 159 5.00 -4.21 -3.44
C LEU A 159 6.26 -4.11 -2.60
N MET A 160 6.21 -3.36 -1.52
CA MET A 160 7.34 -3.09 -0.64
C MET A 160 7.27 -3.98 0.60
N LEU A 161 7.92 -5.15 0.53
CA LEU A 161 7.79 -6.22 1.52
C LEU A 161 8.94 -6.22 2.53
N ALA A 162 8.61 -6.15 3.83
CA ALA A 162 9.56 -6.17 4.92
C ALA A 162 8.94 -6.68 6.23
N GLU A 163 9.74 -6.92 7.24
CA GLU A 163 9.33 -7.15 8.63
C GLU A 163 10.01 -6.13 9.55
N ASN A 164 9.23 -5.34 10.28
CA ASN A 164 9.75 -4.40 11.28
C ASN A 164 9.77 -5.06 12.66
N VAL A 165 10.86 -5.73 12.98
CA VAL A 165 11.00 -6.54 14.20
C VAL A 165 12.16 -6.10 15.06
N ILE A 166 12.15 -6.54 16.33
CA ILE A 166 13.19 -6.21 17.30
C ILE A 166 14.29 -7.26 17.23
N SER A 167 15.52 -6.80 17.04
CA SER A 167 16.72 -7.62 17.17
C SER A 167 17.92 -6.73 17.49
N PRO A 168 19.09 -7.28 17.83
CA PRO A 168 20.32 -6.50 18.00
C PRO A 168 20.73 -5.70 16.76
N ASP A 169 20.34 -6.19 15.58
CA ASP A 169 20.70 -5.61 14.29
C ASP A 169 19.66 -4.60 13.77
N ALA A 170 18.44 -4.54 14.39
CA ALA A 170 17.40 -3.65 13.95
C ALA A 170 17.83 -2.17 13.96
N VAL A 171 17.27 -1.39 13.02
CA VAL A 171 17.48 0.05 12.94
C VAL A 171 17.12 0.74 14.27
N LYS A 172 17.90 1.74 14.65
CA LYS A 172 17.79 2.42 15.93
C LYS A 172 17.37 3.86 15.75
N MET A 173 16.72 4.40 16.77
CA MET A 173 16.46 5.84 16.81
C MET A 173 17.77 6.64 16.69
N GLY A 174 17.78 7.63 15.81
CA GLY A 174 18.95 8.45 15.51
C GLY A 174 19.81 7.93 14.37
N ASP A 175 19.55 6.72 13.86
CA ASP A 175 20.20 6.24 12.65
C ASP A 175 19.81 7.13 11.46
N VAL A 176 20.76 7.39 10.58
CA VAL A 176 20.55 8.13 9.33
C VAL A 176 20.65 7.15 8.18
N ILE A 177 19.58 7.07 7.40
CA ILE A 177 19.49 6.22 6.22
C ILE A 177 19.52 7.06 4.94
N THR A 178 20.03 6.49 3.86
CA THR A 178 19.95 7.09 2.52
C THR A 178 18.91 6.34 1.70
N THR A 179 17.88 7.03 1.25
CA THR A 179 16.79 6.45 0.45
C THR A 179 17.21 6.26 -1.01
N LEU A 180 16.39 5.51 -1.78
CA LEU A 180 16.58 5.35 -3.22
C LEU A 180 16.64 6.69 -3.98
N ALA A 181 15.95 7.72 -3.50
CA ALA A 181 16.03 9.07 -4.07
C ALA A 181 17.34 9.80 -3.78
N GLY A 182 18.23 9.22 -2.98
CA GLY A 182 19.48 9.84 -2.53
C GLY A 182 19.30 10.86 -1.40
N LYS A 183 18.09 11.02 -0.89
CA LYS A 183 17.77 11.87 0.27
C LYS A 183 18.06 11.12 1.55
N THR A 184 18.56 11.86 2.54
CA THR A 184 18.88 11.31 3.87
C THR A 184 17.71 11.50 4.83
N VAL A 185 17.46 10.48 5.66
CA VAL A 185 16.37 10.50 6.65
C VAL A 185 16.90 10.06 8.00
N GLU A 186 16.72 10.89 9.03
CA GLU A 186 16.93 10.49 10.42
C GLU A 186 15.73 9.66 10.90
N VAL A 187 15.99 8.43 11.31
CA VAL A 187 14.97 7.54 11.88
C VAL A 187 14.73 7.93 13.34
N TYR A 188 13.84 8.88 13.58
CA TYR A 188 13.48 9.27 14.94
C TYR A 188 12.50 8.28 15.57
N ASN A 189 11.60 7.72 14.79
CA ASN A 189 10.63 6.74 15.26
C ASN A 189 10.65 5.49 14.36
N THR A 190 11.04 4.36 14.92
CA THR A 190 11.11 3.09 14.19
C THR A 190 9.73 2.50 13.89
N ASP A 191 8.65 2.99 14.54
CA ASP A 191 7.24 2.70 14.23
C ASP A 191 6.63 3.69 13.19
N ALA A 192 7.48 4.46 12.53
CA ALA A 192 7.14 5.23 11.35
C ALA A 192 7.88 4.66 10.11
N GLU A 193 7.86 3.36 9.98
CA GLU A 193 8.54 2.51 9.00
C GLU A 193 7.81 2.46 7.66
N GLY A 194 6.47 2.49 7.69
CA GLY A 194 5.64 2.37 6.48
C GLY A 194 5.95 3.46 5.45
N ARG A 195 6.15 4.69 5.88
CA ARG A 195 6.55 5.78 4.98
C ARG A 195 7.99 5.62 4.45
N LEU A 196 8.84 4.93 5.19
CA LEU A 196 10.21 4.63 4.74
C LEU A 196 10.19 3.62 3.60
N VAL A 197 9.45 2.53 3.73
CA VAL A 197 9.35 1.55 2.64
C VAL A 197 8.64 2.15 1.42
N LEU A 198 7.59 2.95 1.62
CA LEU A 198 6.85 3.58 0.53
C LEU A 198 7.70 4.61 -0.25
N CYS A 199 8.55 5.39 0.41
CA CYS A 199 9.35 6.40 -0.28
C CYS A 199 10.30 5.80 -1.33
N ASP A 200 10.88 4.63 -1.06
CA ASP A 200 11.69 3.89 -2.04
C ASP A 200 10.81 3.34 -3.17
N GLY A 201 9.61 2.82 -2.84
CA GLY A 201 8.66 2.32 -3.84
C GLY A 201 8.14 3.40 -4.79
N ILE A 202 7.77 4.57 -4.26
CA ILE A 202 7.34 5.74 -5.05
C ILE A 202 8.48 6.20 -5.97
N THR A 203 9.69 6.31 -5.44
CA THR A 203 10.87 6.70 -6.22
C THR A 203 11.16 5.69 -7.33
N PHE A 204 11.10 4.38 -7.01
CA PHE A 204 11.33 3.32 -7.98
C PHE A 204 10.30 3.36 -9.12
N ALA A 205 9.02 3.48 -8.77
CA ALA A 205 7.93 3.54 -9.75
C ALA A 205 8.14 4.67 -10.78
N GLN A 206 8.54 5.85 -10.31
CA GLN A 206 8.82 7.01 -11.17
C GLN A 206 10.03 6.77 -12.08
N ARG A 207 11.10 6.15 -11.57
CA ARG A 207 12.27 5.75 -12.37
C ARG A 207 11.92 4.71 -13.44
N MET A 208 10.88 3.88 -13.19
CA MET A 208 10.34 2.94 -14.17
C MET A 208 9.34 3.56 -15.15
N GLY A 209 9.14 4.88 -15.09
CA GLY A 209 8.34 5.64 -16.04
C GLY A 209 6.90 5.93 -15.61
N ALA A 210 6.55 5.69 -14.34
CA ALA A 210 5.23 6.07 -13.84
C ALA A 210 5.03 7.59 -13.85
N ARG A 211 3.90 8.05 -14.38
CA ARG A 211 3.42 9.44 -14.36
C ARG A 211 2.25 9.63 -13.41
N THR A 212 1.61 8.54 -13.04
CA THR A 212 0.62 8.49 -11.97
C THR A 212 1.08 7.45 -10.95
N VAL A 213 1.12 7.83 -9.68
CA VAL A 213 1.44 6.94 -8.57
C VAL A 213 0.27 6.97 -7.59
N ILE A 214 -0.27 5.81 -7.29
CA ILE A 214 -1.28 5.61 -6.24
C ILE A 214 -0.64 4.69 -5.21
N ASP A 215 -0.45 5.17 -3.98
CA ASP A 215 0.04 4.30 -2.92
C ASP A 215 -1.03 4.05 -1.86
N LEU A 216 -0.99 2.85 -1.30
CA LEU A 216 -1.97 2.34 -0.35
C LEU A 216 -1.26 1.74 0.86
N ALA A 217 -1.62 2.19 2.04
CA ALA A 217 -0.99 1.76 3.26
C ALA A 217 -1.92 1.79 4.49
N THR A 218 -1.68 0.86 5.39
CA THR A 218 -2.06 0.96 6.80
C THR A 218 -1.02 1.81 7.50
N LEU A 219 -1.10 3.15 7.33
CA LEU A 219 0.05 4.00 7.62
C LEU A 219 0.03 4.64 8.99
N THR A 220 -1.10 5.22 9.41
CA THR A 220 -1.11 5.99 10.64
C THR A 220 -2.35 5.78 11.51
N TYR A 221 -2.14 5.52 12.80
CA TYR A 221 -3.22 5.61 13.79
C TYR A 221 -3.83 7.01 13.87
N SER A 222 -3.10 8.03 13.43
CA SER A 222 -3.61 9.40 13.38
C SER A 222 -4.75 9.57 12.37
N ALA A 223 -4.71 8.86 11.25
CA ALA A 223 -5.81 8.83 10.29
C ALA A 223 -7.06 8.19 10.92
N GLN A 224 -6.90 7.02 11.55
CA GLN A 224 -7.99 6.35 12.27
C GLN A 224 -8.56 7.21 13.41
N SER A 225 -7.68 7.87 14.19
CA SER A 225 -8.12 8.75 15.28
C SER A 225 -8.90 9.96 14.79
N ALA A 226 -8.59 10.47 13.58
CA ALA A 226 -9.28 11.60 12.98
C ALA A 226 -10.60 11.21 12.31
N LEU A 227 -10.66 10.04 11.64
CA LEU A 227 -11.73 9.69 10.73
C LEU A 227 -12.52 8.43 11.17
N GLY A 228 -12.06 7.69 12.17
CA GLY A 228 -12.68 6.44 12.64
C GLY A 228 -12.30 5.23 11.79
N ASP A 229 -13.09 4.15 11.93
CA ASP A 229 -12.78 2.82 11.39
C ASP A 229 -13.35 2.57 9.99
N GLN A 230 -14.02 3.55 9.38
CA GLN A 230 -14.72 3.33 8.09
C GLN A 230 -14.27 4.28 6.98
N VAL A 231 -13.47 5.28 7.29
CA VAL A 231 -13.10 6.33 6.35
C VAL A 231 -11.59 6.26 6.06
N VAL A 232 -11.24 6.21 4.79
CA VAL A 232 -9.86 6.28 4.30
C VAL A 232 -9.42 7.74 4.30
N ALA A 233 -8.24 8.04 4.82
CA ALA A 233 -7.66 9.36 4.67
C ALA A 233 -7.03 9.48 3.26
N LEU A 234 -7.49 10.49 2.52
CA LEU A 234 -7.09 10.78 1.15
C LEU A 234 -6.10 11.95 1.12
N PHE A 235 -5.01 11.79 0.38
CA PHE A 235 -4.01 12.82 0.13
C PHE A 235 -3.56 12.80 -1.32
N GLY A 236 -2.94 13.88 -1.79
CA GLY A 236 -2.36 13.93 -3.13
C GLY A 236 -1.95 15.34 -3.51
N ASN A 237 -1.23 15.45 -4.62
CA ASN A 237 -0.69 16.71 -5.14
C ASN A 237 -1.52 17.34 -6.28
N ASP A 238 -2.55 16.62 -6.76
CA ASP A 238 -3.41 17.08 -7.86
C ASP A 238 -4.88 17.15 -7.42
N ARG A 239 -5.44 18.37 -7.42
CA ARG A 239 -6.82 18.63 -6.97
C ARG A 239 -7.88 17.99 -7.88
N GLU A 240 -7.62 17.90 -9.19
CA GLU A 240 -8.57 17.27 -10.12
C GLU A 240 -8.60 15.76 -9.90
N ALA A 241 -7.44 15.13 -9.71
CA ALA A 241 -7.35 13.72 -9.38
C ALA A 241 -8.07 13.38 -8.06
N LEU A 242 -7.85 14.17 -7.01
CA LEU A 242 -8.51 14.00 -5.73
C LEU A 242 -10.03 14.14 -5.84
N ARG A 243 -10.52 15.17 -6.54
CA ARG A 243 -11.95 15.34 -6.80
C ARG A 243 -12.54 14.17 -7.58
N SER A 244 -11.86 13.72 -8.65
CA SER A 244 -12.27 12.55 -9.43
C SER A 244 -12.31 11.28 -8.57
N TRP A 245 -11.38 11.16 -7.61
CA TRP A 245 -11.39 10.07 -6.63
C TRP A 245 -12.63 10.11 -5.74
N GLU A 246 -12.93 11.27 -5.14
CA GLU A 246 -14.11 11.47 -4.28
C GLU A 246 -15.41 11.18 -5.02
N GLU A 247 -15.56 11.69 -6.26
CA GLU A 247 -16.71 11.41 -7.12
C GLU A 247 -16.85 9.91 -7.45
N THR A 248 -15.72 9.18 -7.58
CA THR A 248 -15.74 7.73 -7.78
C THR A 248 -16.16 7.01 -6.51
N ALA A 249 -15.64 7.44 -5.37
CA ALA A 249 -15.94 6.87 -4.07
C ALA A 249 -17.44 6.97 -3.73
N GLU A 250 -18.09 8.08 -4.06
CA GLU A 250 -19.54 8.23 -3.91
C GLU A 250 -20.33 7.17 -4.69
N GLN A 251 -19.83 6.73 -5.85
CA GLN A 251 -20.47 5.71 -6.68
C GLN A 251 -20.25 4.29 -6.16
N THR A 252 -19.12 4.04 -5.50
CA THR A 252 -18.75 2.71 -5.00
C THR A 252 -19.20 2.45 -3.57
N GLY A 253 -19.57 3.50 -2.84
CA GLY A 253 -20.01 3.42 -1.45
C GLY A 253 -18.86 3.24 -0.44
N GLU A 254 -17.61 3.39 -0.85
CA GLU A 254 -16.47 3.47 0.07
C GLU A 254 -16.27 4.93 0.52
N TYR A 255 -15.89 5.13 1.79
CA TYR A 255 -15.78 6.47 2.37
C TYR A 255 -14.35 6.97 2.37
N TYR A 256 -14.15 8.17 1.84
CA TYR A 256 -12.87 8.87 1.81
C TYR A 256 -13.04 10.29 2.35
N TRP A 257 -11.98 10.79 2.95
CA TRP A 257 -11.94 12.19 3.36
C TRP A 257 -10.54 12.76 3.18
N GLN A 258 -10.46 13.86 2.42
CA GLN A 258 -9.19 14.54 2.20
C GLN A 258 -8.73 15.25 3.49
N LEU A 259 -7.54 14.88 3.98
CA LEU A 259 -6.87 15.58 5.06
C LEU A 259 -5.87 16.61 4.51
N PRO A 260 -5.57 17.68 5.27
CA PRO A 260 -4.74 18.77 4.76
C PRO A 260 -3.26 18.38 4.62
N MET A 261 -2.62 18.90 3.59
CA MET A 261 -1.18 18.91 3.34
C MET A 261 -0.69 20.35 3.19
N GLY A 262 0.62 20.57 3.27
CA GLY A 262 1.23 21.84 2.94
C GLY A 262 2.41 22.25 3.84
N PRO A 263 2.96 23.45 3.64
CA PRO A 263 4.24 23.87 4.21
C PRO A 263 4.34 23.82 5.74
N ILE A 264 3.21 23.93 6.44
CA ILE A 264 3.19 23.85 7.91
C ILE A 264 3.54 22.43 8.40
N TYR A 265 3.14 21.39 7.65
CA TYR A 265 3.42 19.99 7.98
C TYR A 265 4.79 19.57 7.49
N HIS A 266 5.26 20.05 6.33
CA HIS A 266 6.64 19.82 5.85
C HIS A 266 7.67 20.31 6.88
N ARG A 267 7.54 21.53 7.39
CA ARG A 267 8.45 22.05 8.43
C ARG A 267 8.47 21.24 9.72
N MET A 268 7.47 20.39 9.94
CA MET A 268 7.43 19.54 11.13
C MET A 268 8.41 18.34 11.07
N ILE A 269 8.94 18.02 9.91
CA ILE A 269 9.93 16.95 9.69
C ILE A 269 11.32 17.48 9.30
N GLU A 270 11.47 18.77 9.05
CA GLU A 270 12.73 19.43 8.65
C GLU A 270 13.60 19.87 9.85
N TRP A 271 13.46 19.22 10.98
CA TRP A 271 14.18 19.59 12.20
C TRP A 271 15.49 18.81 12.43
N SER A 272 15.76 17.76 11.66
CA SER A 272 17.01 17.01 11.78
C SER A 272 18.24 17.90 11.52
N ILE A 273 19.28 17.68 12.29
CA ILE A 273 20.57 18.39 12.13
C ILE A 273 21.60 17.55 11.37
N CYS A 274 21.25 16.29 11.05
CA CYS A 274 22.17 15.32 10.44
C CYS A 274 21.61 14.68 9.16
N ALA A 275 20.38 14.99 8.79
CA ALA A 275 19.69 14.46 7.60
C ALA A 275 18.79 15.53 6.98
N ASP A 276 18.37 15.32 5.72
CA ASP A 276 17.45 16.22 5.03
C ASP A 276 16.08 16.28 5.73
N PHE A 277 15.62 15.15 6.27
CA PHE A 277 14.36 15.03 6.99
C PHE A 277 14.50 14.10 8.20
N ALA A 278 13.55 14.22 9.15
CA ALA A 278 13.25 13.16 10.10
C ALA A 278 12.01 12.40 9.62
N ASN A 279 11.92 11.10 9.92
CA ASN A 279 10.74 10.32 9.55
C ASN A 279 9.51 10.60 10.41
N TYR A 280 9.64 11.42 11.46
CA TYR A 280 8.58 11.67 12.44
C TYR A 280 8.66 13.08 13.07
N ALA A 281 7.52 13.62 13.51
CA ALA A 281 7.41 14.91 14.19
C ALA A 281 6.92 14.71 15.64
N PRO A 282 7.82 14.64 16.63
CA PRO A 282 7.45 14.30 18.01
C PRO A 282 6.55 15.37 18.65
N GLY A 283 5.46 14.93 19.31
CA GLY A 283 4.64 15.78 20.18
C GLY A 283 3.84 16.88 19.48
N ARG A 284 3.75 16.87 18.11
CA ARG A 284 3.13 17.96 17.35
C ARG A 284 1.75 17.63 16.79
N GLY A 285 1.26 16.40 16.93
CA GLY A 285 -0.02 15.96 16.33
C GLY A 285 0.03 15.87 14.80
N ALA A 286 -1.14 15.83 14.16
CA ALA A 286 -1.32 15.80 12.70
C ALA A 286 -0.53 14.68 11.97
N GLY A 287 -0.35 13.52 12.63
CA GLY A 287 0.54 12.47 12.17
C GLY A 287 0.27 11.97 10.75
N ALA A 288 -1.01 11.90 10.33
CA ALA A 288 -1.38 11.50 8.98
C ALA A 288 -0.91 12.54 7.93
N SER A 289 -1.19 13.83 8.17
CA SER A 289 -0.74 14.92 7.28
C SER A 289 0.78 15.02 7.22
N VAL A 290 1.47 14.78 8.33
CA VAL A 290 2.94 14.76 8.39
C VAL A 290 3.50 13.57 7.62
N ALA A 291 2.86 12.39 7.71
CA ALA A 291 3.26 11.21 6.95
C ALA A 291 3.08 11.42 5.43
N ALA A 292 1.96 11.98 5.03
CA ALA A 292 1.72 12.32 3.63
C ALA A 292 2.72 13.36 3.10
N CYS A 293 3.02 14.42 3.88
CA CYS A 293 4.04 15.40 3.51
C CYS A 293 5.46 14.79 3.46
N PHE A 294 5.75 13.79 4.30
CA PHE A 294 7.00 13.03 4.17
C PHE A 294 7.06 12.33 2.80
N LEU A 295 6.01 11.60 2.40
CA LEU A 295 5.95 10.90 1.12
C LEU A 295 6.01 11.87 -0.07
N GLU A 296 5.33 13.02 0.01
CA GLU A 296 5.34 14.04 -1.05
C GLU A 296 6.76 14.51 -1.41
N ASN A 297 7.69 14.52 -0.46
CA ASN A 297 9.11 14.84 -0.75
C ASN A 297 9.79 13.86 -1.72
N PHE A 298 9.21 12.68 -1.97
CA PHE A 298 9.72 11.67 -2.88
C PHE A 298 8.93 11.59 -4.20
N VAL A 299 7.94 12.48 -4.36
CA VAL A 299 7.20 12.63 -5.61
C VAL A 299 7.90 13.65 -6.49
N GLU A 300 8.25 13.25 -7.72
CA GLU A 300 8.91 14.12 -8.69
C GLU A 300 7.91 15.12 -9.30
N GLU A 301 8.42 16.28 -9.70
CA GLU A 301 7.62 17.27 -10.41
C GLU A 301 7.02 16.67 -11.71
N GLY A 302 5.74 16.89 -11.91
CA GLY A 302 4.98 16.34 -13.05
C GLY A 302 4.44 14.93 -12.86
N THR A 303 4.68 14.29 -11.70
CA THR A 303 4.03 13.05 -11.33
C THR A 303 2.73 13.36 -10.57
N GLN A 304 1.61 12.81 -11.04
CA GLN A 304 0.35 12.81 -10.30
C GLN A 304 0.43 11.77 -9.18
N TRP A 305 0.11 12.16 -7.95
CA TRP A 305 0.22 11.29 -6.80
C TRP A 305 -1.04 11.31 -5.93
N ILE A 306 -1.48 10.11 -5.55
CA ILE A 306 -2.58 9.87 -4.61
C ILE A 306 -2.08 8.93 -3.53
N HIS A 307 -2.24 9.30 -2.27
CA HIS A 307 -1.94 8.47 -1.11
C HIS A 307 -3.21 8.13 -0.33
N LEU A 308 -3.38 6.85 -0.03
CA LEU A 308 -4.53 6.29 0.68
C LEU A 308 -4.05 5.69 2.00
N ASP A 309 -4.34 6.36 3.12
CA ASP A 309 -4.09 5.84 4.46
C ASP A 309 -5.36 5.15 4.98
N MET A 310 -5.35 3.82 4.93
CA MET A 310 -6.50 2.97 5.23
C MET A 310 -6.43 2.25 6.57
N VAL A 311 -5.64 2.73 7.54
CA VAL A 311 -5.53 2.06 8.87
C VAL A 311 -6.91 1.81 9.48
N GLY A 312 -7.82 2.78 9.45
CA GLY A 312 -9.17 2.64 9.98
C GLY A 312 -9.93 1.48 9.35
N PRO A 313 -10.22 1.54 8.03
CA PRO A 313 -11.06 0.56 7.35
C PRO A 313 -10.35 -0.75 6.97
N SER A 314 -9.04 -0.90 7.19
CA SER A 314 -8.28 -2.09 6.78
C SER A 314 -8.76 -3.39 7.41
N VAL A 315 -9.41 -3.33 8.59
CA VAL A 315 -9.83 -4.50 9.36
C VAL A 315 -11.26 -4.37 9.84
N VAL A 316 -12.08 -5.35 9.55
CA VAL A 316 -13.41 -5.55 10.13
C VAL A 316 -13.23 -6.17 11.53
N ARG A 317 -13.42 -5.37 12.58
CA ARG A 317 -13.20 -5.80 13.97
C ARG A 317 -14.33 -6.67 14.53
N LYS A 318 -15.50 -6.60 13.93
CA LYS A 318 -16.68 -7.38 14.31
C LYS A 318 -17.47 -7.70 13.05
N GLU A 319 -17.81 -8.97 12.91
CA GLU A 319 -18.67 -9.44 11.80
C GLU A 319 -19.93 -8.60 11.65
N THR A 320 -20.25 -8.27 10.41
CA THR A 320 -21.48 -7.58 9.98
C THR A 320 -22.28 -8.48 9.04
N ASP A 321 -23.48 -8.05 8.65
CA ASP A 321 -24.30 -8.78 7.65
C ASP A 321 -23.59 -8.85 6.27
N GLU A 322 -22.65 -7.93 6.02
CA GLU A 322 -21.94 -7.80 4.72
C GLU A 322 -20.52 -8.37 4.74
N MET A 323 -19.85 -8.36 5.89
CA MET A 323 -18.45 -8.74 5.99
C MET A 323 -18.14 -9.57 7.23
N ALA A 324 -17.40 -10.66 7.03
CA ALA A 324 -16.77 -11.42 8.10
C ALA A 324 -15.61 -10.63 8.73
N GLU A 325 -15.33 -10.89 10.01
CA GLU A 325 -14.18 -10.36 10.75
C GLU A 325 -12.84 -10.63 10.03
N GLY A 326 -11.90 -9.71 10.14
CA GLY A 326 -10.57 -9.80 9.54
C GLY A 326 -10.29 -8.70 8.51
N ALA A 327 -9.30 -8.91 7.64
CA ALA A 327 -8.96 -7.97 6.56
C ALA A 327 -10.19 -7.61 5.73
N SER A 328 -10.35 -6.34 5.40
CA SER A 328 -11.57 -5.84 4.74
C SER A 328 -11.50 -5.86 3.21
N GLY A 329 -10.30 -5.70 2.63
CA GLY A 329 -10.12 -5.39 1.21
C GLY A 329 -10.67 -3.99 0.90
N ALA A 330 -10.45 -3.03 1.80
CA ALA A 330 -10.84 -1.63 1.62
C ALA A 330 -10.17 -1.03 0.37
N CYS A 331 -10.73 0.07 -0.14
CA CYS A 331 -10.24 0.79 -1.33
C CYS A 331 -10.38 0.06 -2.67
N MET A 332 -10.52 -1.26 -2.71
CA MET A 332 -10.51 -2.01 -3.97
C MET A 332 -11.69 -1.66 -4.90
N SER A 333 -12.85 -1.32 -4.37
CA SER A 333 -14.01 -0.96 -5.20
C SER A 333 -13.79 0.39 -5.89
N THR A 334 -13.32 1.38 -5.15
CA THR A 334 -13.04 2.71 -5.69
C THR A 334 -11.83 2.68 -6.62
N LEU A 335 -10.78 1.96 -6.26
CA LEU A 335 -9.58 1.80 -7.09
C LEU A 335 -9.92 1.15 -8.43
N ALA A 336 -10.71 0.08 -8.43
CA ALA A 336 -11.19 -0.58 -9.66
C ALA A 336 -11.98 0.39 -10.53
N ALA A 337 -12.97 1.09 -9.96
CA ALA A 337 -13.79 2.05 -10.69
C ALA A 337 -12.98 3.25 -11.21
N TYR A 338 -12.00 3.75 -10.45
CA TYR A 338 -11.12 4.85 -10.86
C TYR A 338 -10.20 4.47 -12.01
N LEU A 339 -9.64 3.26 -11.99
CA LEU A 339 -8.68 2.80 -13.01
C LEU A 339 -9.34 2.28 -14.29
N THR A 340 -10.63 1.94 -14.27
CA THR A 340 -11.37 1.45 -15.44
C THR A 340 -12.16 2.53 -16.20
N ARG A 341 -12.04 3.78 -15.78
CA ARG A 341 -12.63 4.95 -16.46
C ARG A 341 -11.94 5.29 -17.77
#